data_92aaf22d7869e6e1918d9da2fd9e5aae
#
_entry.id   92aaf22d7869e6e1918d9da2fd9e5aae
#
_cell.length_a   1.000
_cell.length_b   1.000
_cell.length_c   1.000
_cell.angle_alpha   90.00
_cell.angle_beta   90.00
_cell.angle_gamma   90.00
#
_symmetry.space_group_name_H-M   'P 1'
#
loop_
_entity.id
_entity.type
_entity.pdbx_description
1 polymer ?
#
loop_
_entity_poly.entity_id
_entity_poly.type
_entity_poly.pdbx_seq_one_letter_code
_entity_poly.pdbx_strand_id
1 'polypeptide(L)'
;MRHVTLAARRAQQYLRRPPDPPWVRTLVCLGAGLLGLALAFSSTSWVLAGGIGSAWDGANHQLVAWSGQAGLVVRDVFVEGRRRTPPEALRSQLGIEVGMPLLALDTAATKARLEELAWVEEASVARLLPDTVHIRLLERQPLALWQHDGRFDVIDREGRVIESALNVRRDEYRHLRVVVGDGAPEASARLFALLSTEPALSRRVVAATRVGARRWNLHLDNRVEVWLPEKDAVGAWHVLAQKARDEALLERAVAVVDLRLLPARLRLHLDAAALEAGHI
;
A
#
# COMPACT_ATOMS: atom_id res chain seq x y z
N MET A 1 43.18 -93.10 -5.75
CA MET A 1 42.35 -92.19 -4.95
C MET A 1 43.11 -91.40 -3.84
N ARG A 2 44.35 -90.92 -4.07
CA ARG A 2 45.17 -90.20 -3.08
C ARG A 2 45.52 -88.73 -3.44
N HIS A 3 45.11 -88.22 -4.60
CA HIS A 3 45.51 -86.91 -5.07
C HIS A 3 44.40 -85.83 -4.90
N VAL A 4 43.15 -86.19 -4.60
CA VAL A 4 42.04 -85.26 -4.47
C VAL A 4 41.99 -84.62 -3.04
N THR A 5 42.51 -85.23 -2.03
CA THR A 5 42.47 -84.79 -0.63
C THR A 5 43.48 -83.70 -0.27
N LEU A 6 44.57 -83.53 -1.05
CA LEU A 6 45.60 -82.52 -0.82
C LEU A 6 45.22 -81.12 -1.34
N ALA A 7 44.44 -81.05 -2.44
CA ALA A 7 43.99 -79.76 -2.99
C ALA A 7 42.92 -79.06 -2.11
N ALA A 8 42.04 -79.87 -1.50
CA ALA A 8 40.98 -79.32 -0.61
C ALA A 8 41.57 -78.77 0.72
N ARG A 9 42.66 -79.35 1.21
CA ARG A 9 43.31 -78.80 2.44
C ARG A 9 44.10 -77.53 2.19
N ARG A 10 44.64 -77.27 1.01
CA ARG A 10 45.31 -76.01 0.66
C ARG A 10 44.31 -74.89 0.44
N ALA A 11 43.14 -75.13 -0.10
CA ALA A 11 42.07 -74.13 -0.29
C ALA A 11 41.54 -73.63 1.06
N GLN A 12 41.44 -74.49 2.10
CA GLN A 12 40.98 -74.09 3.42
C GLN A 12 41.98 -73.22 4.24
N GLN A 13 43.30 -73.33 3.90
CA GLN A 13 44.34 -72.52 4.54
C GLN A 13 44.39 -71.08 4.04
N TYR A 14 43.91 -70.81 2.81
CA TYR A 14 43.81 -69.42 2.27
C TYR A 14 42.63 -68.65 2.78
N LEU A 15 41.63 -69.28 3.38
CA LEU A 15 40.43 -68.60 3.90
C LEU A 15 40.52 -68.13 5.38
N ARG A 16 41.61 -68.50 6.07
CA ARG A 16 41.88 -67.96 7.42
C ARG A 16 42.80 -66.73 7.32
N ARG A 17 42.28 -65.59 6.89
CA ARG A 17 42.96 -64.34 7.17
C ARG A 17 43.07 -64.23 8.68
N PRO A 18 44.24 -63.92 9.24
CA PRO A 18 44.32 -63.58 10.66
C PRO A 18 43.39 -62.46 10.94
N PRO A 19 42.68 -62.42 12.09
CA PRO A 19 41.82 -61.28 12.43
C PRO A 19 42.68 -60.04 12.42
N ASP A 20 42.17 -59.02 11.71
CA ASP A 20 42.83 -57.70 11.63
C ASP A 20 43.20 -57.22 13.00
N PRO A 21 44.44 -56.78 13.23
CA PRO A 21 44.89 -56.33 14.51
C PRO A 21 43.97 -55.16 14.99
N PRO A 22 43.70 -55.05 16.29
CA PRO A 22 42.69 -54.11 16.84
C PRO A 22 42.93 -52.67 16.41
N TRP A 23 44.17 -52.28 16.13
CA TRP A 23 44.49 -50.92 15.68
C TRP A 23 44.01 -50.66 14.25
N VAL A 24 43.89 -51.65 13.36
CA VAL A 24 43.34 -51.51 12.00
C VAL A 24 41.85 -51.17 12.07
N ARG A 25 41.11 -51.85 12.94
CA ARG A 25 39.68 -51.55 13.18
C ARG A 25 39.50 -50.14 13.72
N THR A 26 40.36 -49.71 14.62
CA THR A 26 40.31 -48.36 15.18
C THR A 26 40.59 -47.29 14.11
N LEU A 27 41.58 -47.52 13.24
CA LEU A 27 41.90 -46.62 12.13
C LEU A 27 40.78 -46.56 11.08
N VAL A 28 40.13 -47.67 10.75
CA VAL A 28 38.99 -47.70 9.84
C VAL A 28 37.79 -46.97 10.43
N CYS A 29 37.50 -47.16 11.72
CA CYS A 29 36.42 -46.43 12.38
C CYS A 29 36.71 -44.94 12.49
N LEU A 30 37.96 -44.54 12.79
CA LEU A 30 38.38 -43.12 12.80
C LEU A 30 38.30 -42.48 11.40
N GLY A 31 38.75 -43.20 10.36
CA GLY A 31 38.68 -42.75 8.98
C GLY A 31 37.22 -42.56 8.49
N ALA A 32 36.36 -43.55 8.80
CA ALA A 32 34.93 -43.45 8.50
C ALA A 32 34.23 -42.30 9.26
N GLY A 33 34.61 -42.10 10.53
CA GLY A 33 34.11 -40.98 11.34
C GLY A 33 34.54 -39.62 10.78
N LEU A 34 35.81 -39.44 10.39
CA LEU A 34 36.33 -38.23 9.79
C LEU A 34 35.69 -37.95 8.42
N LEU A 35 35.50 -39.00 7.60
CA LEU A 35 34.81 -38.88 6.31
C LEU A 35 33.34 -38.47 6.49
N GLY A 36 32.65 -39.06 7.47
CA GLY A 36 31.28 -38.69 7.84
C GLY A 36 31.17 -37.23 8.32
N LEU A 37 32.12 -36.80 9.16
CA LEU A 37 32.21 -35.39 9.64
C LEU A 37 32.53 -34.41 8.49
N ALA A 38 33.43 -34.77 7.56
CA ALA A 38 33.75 -33.95 6.41
C ALA A 38 32.54 -33.80 5.45
N LEU A 39 31.80 -34.89 5.21
CA LEU A 39 30.58 -34.85 4.42
C LEU A 39 29.46 -34.07 5.09
N ALA A 40 29.29 -34.19 6.41
CA ALA A 40 28.33 -33.39 7.17
C ALA A 40 28.72 -31.92 7.16
N PHE A 41 30.01 -31.59 7.32
CA PHE A 41 30.50 -30.20 7.30
C PHE A 41 30.37 -29.58 5.90
N SER A 42 30.67 -30.34 4.83
CA SER A 42 30.50 -29.85 3.45
C SER A 42 29.04 -29.61 3.08
N SER A 43 28.12 -30.47 3.53
CA SER A 43 26.69 -30.30 3.28
C SER A 43 26.11 -29.14 4.05
N THR A 44 26.50 -28.92 5.33
CA THR A 44 26.07 -27.77 6.11
C THR A 44 26.67 -26.47 5.58
N SER A 45 27.93 -26.44 5.19
CA SER A 45 28.55 -25.26 4.60
C SER A 45 27.92 -24.87 3.26
N TRP A 46 27.55 -25.87 2.44
CA TRP A 46 26.84 -25.62 1.17
C TRP A 46 25.44 -25.04 1.39
N VAL A 47 24.69 -25.53 2.39
CA VAL A 47 23.39 -24.99 2.78
C VAL A 47 23.52 -23.57 3.34
N LEU A 48 24.51 -23.33 4.23
CA LEU A 48 24.78 -22.00 4.81
C LEU A 48 25.33 -20.99 3.77
N ALA A 49 26.01 -21.46 2.74
CA ALA A 49 26.47 -20.63 1.61
C ALA A 49 25.37 -20.33 0.58
N GLY A 50 24.10 -20.64 0.85
CA GLY A 50 22.98 -20.37 -0.05
C GLY A 50 22.83 -21.37 -1.20
N GLY A 51 23.48 -22.54 -1.11
CA GLY A 51 23.45 -23.55 -2.18
C GLY A 51 22.05 -24.06 -2.54
N ILE A 52 21.11 -24.04 -1.58
CA ILE A 52 19.70 -24.36 -1.84
C ILE A 52 19.05 -23.21 -2.62
N GLY A 53 19.35 -21.96 -2.27
CA GLY A 53 18.84 -20.79 -2.99
C GLY A 53 19.31 -20.76 -4.44
N SER A 54 20.60 -20.94 -4.68
CA SER A 54 21.16 -20.93 -6.03
C SER A 54 20.66 -22.09 -6.90
N ALA A 55 20.42 -23.26 -6.32
CA ALA A 55 19.83 -24.40 -7.03
C ALA A 55 18.35 -24.14 -7.37
N TRP A 56 17.62 -23.51 -6.46
CA TRP A 56 16.23 -23.09 -6.68
C TRP A 56 16.11 -22.01 -7.76
N ASP A 57 17.01 -21.02 -7.72
CA ASP A 57 17.07 -19.96 -8.73
C ASP A 57 17.41 -20.53 -10.11
N GLY A 58 18.37 -21.43 -10.18
CA GLY A 58 18.73 -22.14 -11.42
C GLY A 58 17.57 -22.97 -12.00
N ALA A 59 16.85 -23.70 -11.15
CA ALA A 59 15.68 -24.46 -11.56
C ALA A 59 14.54 -23.54 -12.04
N ASN A 60 14.32 -22.44 -11.35
CA ASN A 60 13.30 -21.45 -11.71
C ASN A 60 13.63 -20.79 -13.07
N HIS A 61 14.89 -20.41 -13.30
CA HIS A 61 15.33 -19.87 -14.59
C HIS A 61 15.12 -20.86 -15.75
N GLN A 62 15.39 -22.14 -15.54
CA GLN A 62 15.14 -23.17 -16.56
C GLN A 62 13.64 -23.33 -16.83
N LEU A 63 12.79 -23.37 -15.82
CA LEU A 63 11.33 -23.44 -15.97
C LEU A 63 10.79 -22.24 -16.75
N VAL A 64 11.28 -21.04 -16.45
CA VAL A 64 10.92 -19.83 -17.18
C VAL A 64 11.33 -19.92 -18.65
N ALA A 65 12.55 -20.35 -18.95
CA ALA A 65 13.02 -20.51 -20.32
C ALA A 65 12.20 -21.57 -21.10
N TRP A 66 11.90 -22.69 -20.47
CA TRP A 66 11.04 -23.74 -21.03
C TRP A 66 9.62 -23.24 -21.31
N SER A 67 9.07 -22.42 -20.43
CA SER A 67 7.73 -21.86 -20.61
C SER A 67 7.64 -21.00 -21.88
N GLY A 68 8.68 -20.23 -22.17
CA GLY A 68 8.77 -19.46 -23.40
C GLY A 68 8.77 -20.35 -24.66
N GLN A 69 9.53 -21.45 -24.64
CA GLN A 69 9.56 -22.42 -25.75
C GLN A 69 8.23 -23.17 -25.90
N ALA A 70 7.51 -23.41 -24.79
CA ALA A 70 6.18 -24.02 -24.80
C ALA A 70 5.07 -23.07 -25.26
N GLY A 71 5.41 -21.83 -25.65
CA GLY A 71 4.44 -20.84 -26.13
C GLY A 71 3.72 -20.06 -25.04
N LEU A 72 4.12 -20.21 -23.76
CA LEU A 72 3.59 -19.43 -22.64
C LEU A 72 4.28 -18.06 -22.60
N VAL A 73 3.97 -17.22 -23.57
CA VAL A 73 4.52 -15.87 -23.70
C VAL A 73 3.41 -14.83 -23.60
N VAL A 74 3.73 -13.67 -23.07
CA VAL A 74 2.76 -12.58 -22.97
C VAL A 74 2.39 -12.10 -24.37
N ARG A 75 1.13 -12.23 -24.74
CA ARG A 75 0.53 -11.67 -25.95
C ARG A 75 -0.40 -10.52 -25.65
N ASP A 76 -1.22 -10.71 -24.62
CA ASP A 76 -2.24 -9.74 -24.24
C ASP A 76 -2.07 -9.27 -22.80
N VAL A 77 -2.28 -7.97 -22.58
CA VAL A 77 -2.33 -7.35 -21.25
C VAL A 77 -3.69 -6.69 -21.09
N PHE A 78 -4.50 -7.24 -20.20
CA PHE A 78 -5.82 -6.72 -19.91
C PHE A 78 -5.76 -5.86 -18.65
N VAL A 79 -6.23 -4.60 -18.76
CA VAL A 79 -6.30 -3.67 -17.64
C VAL A 79 -7.74 -3.29 -17.35
N GLU A 80 -8.21 -3.62 -16.17
CA GLU A 80 -9.54 -3.32 -15.67
C GLU A 80 -9.48 -2.28 -14.55
N GLY A 81 -10.52 -1.42 -14.43
CA GLY A 81 -10.67 -0.46 -13.33
C GLY A 81 -9.99 0.89 -13.57
N ARG A 82 -9.19 1.06 -14.64
CA ARG A 82 -8.55 2.33 -14.99
C ARG A 82 -9.58 3.36 -15.46
N ARG A 83 -9.57 4.53 -14.86
CA ARG A 83 -10.40 5.69 -15.24
C ARG A 83 -9.57 6.96 -15.40
N ARG A 84 -8.72 7.29 -14.42
CA ARG A 84 -7.93 8.53 -14.34
C ARG A 84 -6.44 8.31 -14.49
N THR A 85 -5.93 7.14 -14.14
CA THR A 85 -4.50 6.81 -14.29
C THR A 85 -4.06 7.00 -15.74
N PRO A 86 -3.06 7.85 -16.03
CA PRO A 86 -2.58 8.07 -17.39
C PRO A 86 -2.06 6.76 -18.00
N PRO A 87 -2.44 6.43 -19.26
CA PRO A 87 -2.01 5.18 -19.90
C PRO A 87 -0.49 5.05 -20.00
N GLU A 88 0.20 6.17 -20.22
CA GLU A 88 1.66 6.20 -20.38
C GLU A 88 2.36 5.93 -19.04
N ALA A 89 1.86 6.52 -17.94
CA ALA A 89 2.37 6.24 -16.60
C ALA A 89 2.17 4.76 -16.22
N LEU A 90 1.02 4.19 -16.59
CA LEU A 90 0.75 2.77 -16.38
C LEU A 90 1.74 1.90 -17.17
N ARG A 91 1.91 2.17 -18.47
CA ARG A 91 2.82 1.41 -19.33
C ARG A 91 4.26 1.44 -18.82
N SER A 92 4.74 2.59 -18.37
CA SER A 92 6.12 2.74 -17.85
C SER A 92 6.35 1.91 -16.58
N GLN A 93 5.34 1.71 -15.76
CA GLN A 93 5.44 0.94 -14.51
C GLN A 93 5.19 -0.55 -14.68
N LEU A 94 4.53 -0.96 -15.76
CA LEU A 94 4.24 -2.39 -15.99
C LEU A 94 5.50 -3.22 -16.12
N GLY A 95 6.50 -2.75 -16.87
CA GLY A 95 7.71 -3.52 -17.17
C GLY A 95 7.41 -4.83 -17.89
N ILE A 96 6.33 -4.88 -18.67
CA ILE A 96 5.86 -6.04 -19.42
C ILE A 96 6.11 -5.80 -20.89
N GLU A 97 6.83 -6.72 -21.52
CA GLU A 97 7.07 -6.72 -22.97
C GLU A 97 6.30 -7.85 -23.63
N VAL A 98 5.70 -7.56 -24.79
CA VAL A 98 5.03 -8.59 -25.59
C VAL A 98 6.07 -9.61 -26.06
N GLY A 99 5.80 -10.90 -25.86
CA GLY A 99 6.72 -11.99 -26.19
C GLY A 99 7.61 -12.45 -25.04
N MET A 100 7.64 -11.74 -23.90
CA MET A 100 8.36 -12.23 -22.71
C MET A 100 7.70 -13.50 -22.17
N PRO A 101 8.46 -14.46 -21.57
CA PRO A 101 7.86 -15.62 -20.93
C PRO A 101 6.90 -15.22 -19.82
N LEU A 102 5.67 -15.73 -19.82
CA LEU A 102 4.62 -15.37 -18.85
C LEU A 102 5.04 -15.70 -17.41
N LEU A 103 5.83 -16.76 -17.20
CA LEU A 103 6.32 -17.14 -15.89
C LEU A 103 7.49 -16.27 -15.40
N ALA A 104 8.15 -15.53 -16.29
CA ALA A 104 9.20 -14.56 -15.93
C ALA A 104 8.62 -13.29 -15.27
N LEU A 105 7.34 -13.00 -15.48
CA LEU A 105 6.70 -11.84 -14.89
C LEU A 105 6.63 -11.98 -13.37
N ASP A 106 7.30 -11.11 -12.63
CA ASP A 106 7.09 -11.00 -11.19
C ASP A 106 5.83 -10.18 -10.91
N THR A 107 4.76 -10.88 -10.57
CA THR A 107 3.46 -10.26 -10.30
C THR A 107 3.46 -9.40 -9.04
N ALA A 108 4.26 -9.76 -8.02
CA ALA A 108 4.36 -9.01 -6.78
C ALA A 108 5.12 -7.69 -6.98
N ALA A 109 6.27 -7.75 -7.67
CA ALA A 109 7.03 -6.55 -8.01
C ALA A 109 6.24 -5.63 -8.95
N THR A 110 5.50 -6.19 -9.92
CA THR A 110 4.65 -5.39 -10.81
C THR A 110 3.51 -4.72 -10.06
N LYS A 111 2.83 -5.44 -9.15
CA LYS A 111 1.83 -4.88 -8.25
C LYS A 111 2.40 -3.70 -7.47
N ALA A 112 3.55 -3.88 -6.81
CA ALA A 112 4.18 -2.82 -6.01
C ALA A 112 4.47 -1.56 -6.85
N ARG A 113 5.02 -1.70 -8.07
CA ARG A 113 5.25 -0.57 -8.97
C ARG A 113 3.97 0.13 -9.39
N LEU A 114 2.89 -0.62 -9.63
CA LEU A 114 1.59 -0.03 -9.98
C LEU A 114 0.99 0.76 -8.81
N GLU A 115 1.18 0.31 -7.58
CA GLU A 115 0.71 0.98 -6.37
C GLU A 115 1.53 2.24 -6.01
N GLU A 116 2.70 2.45 -6.65
CA GLU A 116 3.44 3.71 -6.59
C GLU A 116 2.79 4.84 -7.43
N LEU A 117 1.91 4.49 -8.38
CA LEU A 117 1.18 5.49 -9.14
C LEU A 117 0.21 6.25 -8.25
N ALA A 118 0.24 7.58 -8.31
CA ALA A 118 -0.52 8.44 -7.40
C ALA A 118 -2.03 8.14 -7.40
N TRP A 119 -2.60 7.79 -8.55
CA TRP A 119 -4.02 7.45 -8.69
C TRP A 119 -4.38 6.02 -8.28
N VAL A 120 -3.41 5.13 -8.05
CA VAL A 120 -3.68 3.73 -7.72
C VAL A 120 -3.70 3.53 -6.21
N GLU A 121 -4.83 3.06 -5.70
CA GLU A 121 -4.99 2.69 -4.29
C GLU A 121 -4.53 1.24 -4.06
N GLU A 122 -4.98 0.34 -4.95
CA GLU A 122 -4.63 -1.07 -4.91
C GLU A 122 -4.54 -1.62 -6.33
N ALA A 123 -3.57 -2.52 -6.56
CA ALA A 123 -3.43 -3.24 -7.81
C ALA A 123 -3.46 -4.75 -7.56
N SER A 124 -4.01 -5.49 -8.52
CA SER A 124 -3.94 -6.94 -8.56
C SER A 124 -3.41 -7.37 -9.92
N VAL A 125 -2.40 -8.22 -9.93
CA VAL A 125 -1.75 -8.72 -11.15
C VAL A 125 -1.85 -10.22 -11.17
N ALA A 126 -2.48 -10.78 -12.19
CA ALA A 126 -2.66 -12.22 -12.37
C ALA A 126 -2.17 -12.67 -13.74
N ARG A 127 -1.55 -13.84 -13.79
CA ARG A 127 -1.22 -14.53 -15.02
C ARG A 127 -2.38 -15.42 -15.43
N LEU A 128 -2.96 -15.18 -16.58
CA LEU A 128 -4.01 -16.02 -17.16
C LEU A 128 -3.39 -16.84 -18.30
N LEU A 129 -3.20 -18.12 -18.06
CA LEU A 129 -2.66 -19.03 -19.05
C LEU A 129 -3.62 -19.13 -20.25
N PRO A 130 -3.09 -19.24 -21.48
CA PRO A 130 -1.66 -19.49 -21.79
C PRO A 130 -0.79 -18.23 -21.99
N ASP A 131 -1.35 -17.04 -22.21
CA ASP A 131 -0.62 -15.93 -22.82
C ASP A 131 -1.06 -14.52 -22.35
N THR A 132 -1.90 -14.42 -21.33
CA THR A 132 -2.53 -13.16 -20.93
C THR A 132 -2.09 -12.73 -19.53
N VAL A 133 -1.85 -11.43 -19.35
CA VAL A 133 -1.69 -10.80 -18.04
C VAL A 133 -2.96 -9.99 -17.73
N HIS A 134 -3.59 -10.29 -16.62
CA HIS A 134 -4.76 -9.54 -16.15
C HIS A 134 -4.38 -8.63 -14.99
N ILE A 135 -4.66 -7.35 -15.14
CA ILE A 135 -4.38 -6.31 -14.16
C ILE A 135 -5.70 -5.67 -13.78
N ARG A 136 -5.99 -5.67 -12.49
CA ARG A 136 -7.12 -4.93 -11.93
C ARG A 136 -6.60 -3.81 -11.07
N LEU A 137 -7.10 -2.60 -11.32
CA LEU A 137 -6.76 -1.39 -10.56
C LEU A 137 -7.98 -0.92 -9.77
N LEU A 138 -7.75 -0.60 -8.51
CA LEU A 138 -8.64 0.23 -7.70
C LEU A 138 -8.03 1.62 -7.64
N GLU A 139 -8.70 2.60 -8.25
CA GLU A 139 -8.22 3.98 -8.23
C GLU A 139 -8.71 4.72 -6.99
N ARG A 140 -7.85 5.61 -6.46
CA ARG A 140 -8.13 6.49 -5.33
C ARG A 140 -9.27 7.44 -5.66
N GLN A 141 -10.06 7.75 -4.66
CA GLN A 141 -11.17 8.68 -4.79
C GLN A 141 -10.77 10.06 -4.25
N PRO A 142 -10.90 11.13 -5.05
CA PRO A 142 -10.70 12.49 -4.57
C PRO A 142 -11.62 12.82 -3.40
N LEU A 143 -11.05 13.36 -2.33
CA LEU A 143 -11.78 13.77 -1.13
C LEU A 143 -11.90 15.30 -1.02
N ALA A 144 -10.80 16.01 -1.24
CA ALA A 144 -10.72 17.46 -1.07
C ALA A 144 -9.62 18.06 -1.95
N LEU A 145 -9.66 19.39 -2.08
CA LEU A 145 -8.56 20.21 -2.58
C LEU A 145 -7.75 20.74 -1.39
N TRP A 146 -6.49 20.36 -1.31
CA TRP A 146 -5.59 20.91 -0.32
C TRP A 146 -4.89 22.15 -0.87
N GLN A 147 -5.12 23.29 -0.23
CA GLN A 147 -4.44 24.54 -0.57
C GLN A 147 -3.23 24.75 0.34
N HIS A 148 -2.07 24.83 -0.26
CA HIS A 148 -0.80 25.16 0.38
C HIS A 148 0.09 25.93 -0.58
N ASP A 149 0.91 26.84 -0.09
CA ASP A 149 1.85 27.65 -0.88
C ASP A 149 1.22 28.31 -2.13
N GLY A 150 -0.05 28.69 -2.04
CA GLY A 150 -0.80 29.26 -3.17
C GLY A 150 -1.21 28.28 -4.26
N ARG A 151 -1.03 26.98 -4.04
CA ARG A 151 -1.35 25.89 -4.98
C ARG A 151 -2.47 25.01 -4.44
N PHE A 152 -3.05 24.20 -5.34
CA PHE A 152 -4.10 23.26 -4.99
C PHE A 152 -3.69 21.86 -5.42
N ASP A 153 -3.60 20.95 -4.49
CA ASP A 153 -3.41 19.53 -4.73
C ASP A 153 -4.71 18.77 -4.44
N VAL A 154 -5.00 17.73 -5.22
CA VAL A 154 -6.12 16.83 -4.92
C VAL A 154 -5.64 15.77 -3.95
N ILE A 155 -6.38 15.58 -2.86
CA ILE A 155 -6.07 14.57 -1.84
C ILE A 155 -7.17 13.51 -1.73
N ASP A 156 -6.76 12.30 -1.34
CA ASP A 156 -7.65 11.19 -1.02
C ASP A 156 -8.06 11.15 0.46
N ARG A 157 -8.70 10.07 0.87
CA ARG A 157 -9.17 9.87 2.25
C ARG A 157 -8.05 9.64 3.25
N GLU A 158 -6.92 9.14 2.81
CA GLU A 158 -5.71 8.93 3.60
C GLU A 158 -4.86 10.22 3.70
N GLY A 159 -5.25 11.28 2.99
CA GLY A 159 -4.50 12.53 2.90
C GLY A 159 -3.35 12.49 1.91
N ARG A 160 -3.29 11.49 1.05
CA ARG A 160 -2.25 11.40 0.02
C ARG A 160 -2.61 12.28 -1.16
N VAL A 161 -1.60 12.95 -1.72
CA VAL A 161 -1.76 13.73 -2.94
C VAL A 161 -1.87 12.77 -4.13
N ILE A 162 -3.01 12.85 -4.84
CA ILE A 162 -3.29 12.01 -6.01
C ILE A 162 -3.14 12.77 -7.32
N GLU A 163 -3.21 14.10 -7.27
CA GLU A 163 -2.95 14.97 -8.41
C GLU A 163 -2.35 16.28 -7.91
N SER A 164 -1.20 16.67 -8.43
CA SER A 164 -0.52 17.88 -7.99
C SER A 164 -0.96 19.12 -8.76
N ALA A 165 -0.74 20.27 -8.14
CA ALA A 165 -1.15 21.61 -8.59
C ALA A 165 -0.90 21.94 -10.07
N LEU A 166 0.14 21.37 -10.67
CA LEU A 166 0.49 21.60 -12.07
C LEU A 166 -0.54 21.00 -13.03
N ASN A 167 -1.25 19.95 -12.62
CA ASN A 167 -2.19 19.21 -13.44
C ASN A 167 -3.64 19.43 -13.00
N VAL A 168 -3.87 20.08 -11.85
CA VAL A 168 -5.22 20.28 -11.32
C VAL A 168 -5.99 21.27 -12.17
N ARG A 169 -6.98 20.77 -12.89
CA ARG A 169 -7.99 21.58 -13.56
C ARG A 169 -9.07 21.93 -12.55
N ARG A 170 -8.97 23.10 -11.95
CA ARG A 170 -9.86 23.54 -10.87
C ARG A 170 -11.34 23.40 -11.20
N ASP A 171 -11.69 23.52 -12.47
CA ASP A 171 -13.05 23.35 -12.96
C ASP A 171 -13.61 21.94 -12.79
N GLU A 172 -12.75 20.94 -12.90
CA GLU A 172 -13.11 19.53 -12.75
C GLU A 172 -13.40 19.18 -11.29
N TYR A 173 -12.74 19.87 -10.35
CA TYR A 173 -12.82 19.63 -8.90
C TYR A 173 -13.63 20.68 -8.13
N ARG A 174 -14.47 21.49 -8.82
CA ARG A 174 -15.30 22.51 -8.17
C ARG A 174 -16.25 21.97 -7.09
N HIS A 175 -16.60 20.69 -7.18
CA HIS A 175 -17.45 20.02 -6.23
C HIS A 175 -16.74 19.62 -4.94
N LEU A 176 -15.39 19.64 -4.92
CA LEU A 176 -14.61 19.32 -3.75
C LEU A 176 -14.43 20.56 -2.87
N ARG A 177 -14.48 20.32 -1.55
CA ARG A 177 -14.17 21.34 -0.54
C ARG A 177 -12.68 21.62 -0.49
N VAL A 178 -12.35 22.86 -0.16
CA VAL A 178 -10.96 23.26 0.05
C VAL A 178 -10.58 23.06 1.50
N VAL A 179 -9.43 22.46 1.76
CA VAL A 179 -8.80 22.35 3.07
C VAL A 179 -7.48 23.09 3.07
N VAL A 180 -7.17 23.77 4.17
CA VAL A 180 -5.99 24.63 4.30
C VAL A 180 -5.30 24.35 5.63
N GLY A 181 -3.98 24.49 5.67
CA GLY A 181 -3.19 24.44 6.90
C GLY A 181 -2.39 23.15 7.09
N ASP A 182 -1.50 23.20 8.09
CA ASP A 182 -0.59 22.11 8.38
C ASP A 182 -1.32 20.86 8.88
N GLY A 183 -1.01 19.69 8.29
CA GLY A 183 -1.62 18.41 8.60
C GLY A 183 -3.12 18.37 8.24
N ALA A 184 -3.61 19.31 7.42
CA ALA A 184 -4.99 19.30 6.93
C ALA A 184 -5.30 18.06 6.09
N PRO A 185 -4.40 17.56 5.20
CA PRO A 185 -4.67 16.36 4.41
C PRO A 185 -5.05 15.16 5.27
N GLU A 186 -4.23 14.79 6.24
CA GLU A 186 -4.40 13.59 7.09
C GLU A 186 -5.62 13.69 8.01
N ALA A 187 -6.02 14.93 8.36
CA ALA A 187 -7.15 15.17 9.24
C ALA A 187 -8.48 15.36 8.50
N SER A 188 -8.46 15.51 7.17
CA SER A 188 -9.63 15.84 6.35
C SER A 188 -10.71 14.76 6.41
N ALA A 189 -10.35 13.48 6.38
CA ALA A 189 -11.33 12.39 6.45
C ALA A 189 -12.15 12.44 7.74
N ARG A 190 -11.50 12.73 8.88
CA ARG A 190 -12.17 12.86 10.18
C ARG A 190 -13.08 14.09 10.21
N LEU A 191 -12.63 15.20 9.63
CA LEU A 191 -13.46 16.40 9.49
C LEU A 191 -14.71 16.10 8.68
N PHE A 192 -14.59 15.47 7.51
CA PHE A 192 -15.74 15.21 6.65
C PHE A 192 -16.69 14.17 7.24
N ALA A 193 -16.16 13.19 7.99
CA ALA A 193 -17.00 12.27 8.76
C ALA A 193 -17.82 13.04 9.84
N LEU A 194 -17.19 13.98 10.55
CA LEU A 194 -17.88 14.86 11.49
C LEU A 194 -18.96 15.69 10.77
N LEU A 195 -18.61 16.37 9.68
CA LEU A 195 -19.55 17.21 8.94
C LEU A 195 -20.74 16.40 8.41
N SER A 196 -20.55 15.15 8.04
CA SER A 196 -21.60 14.28 7.51
C SER A 196 -22.68 13.92 8.52
N THR A 197 -22.44 14.13 9.83
CA THR A 197 -23.46 13.91 10.89
C THR A 197 -24.64 14.88 10.78
N GLU A 198 -24.43 16.06 10.15
CA GLU A 198 -25.47 17.04 9.87
C GLU A 198 -25.46 17.42 8.37
N PRO A 199 -26.10 16.63 7.49
CA PRO A 199 -25.97 16.78 6.05
C PRO A 199 -26.43 18.12 5.49
N ALA A 200 -27.47 18.73 6.07
CA ALA A 200 -27.98 20.03 5.64
C ALA A 200 -26.95 21.14 5.85
N LEU A 201 -26.36 21.19 7.04
CA LEU A 201 -25.33 22.16 7.39
C LEU A 201 -24.02 21.86 6.68
N SER A 202 -23.67 20.58 6.54
CA SER A 202 -22.47 20.14 5.82
C SER A 202 -22.41 20.66 4.38
N ARG A 203 -23.53 20.70 3.67
CA ARG A 203 -23.58 21.21 2.28
C ARG A 203 -23.21 22.68 2.16
N ARG A 204 -23.35 23.43 3.22
CA ARG A 204 -22.99 24.86 3.27
C ARG A 204 -21.50 25.12 3.46
N VAL A 205 -20.74 24.12 3.91
CA VAL A 205 -19.29 24.24 4.12
C VAL A 205 -18.57 24.18 2.77
N VAL A 206 -17.89 25.26 2.40
CA VAL A 206 -17.13 25.38 1.15
C VAL A 206 -15.63 25.17 1.35
N ALA A 207 -15.12 25.58 2.53
CA ALA A 207 -13.71 25.41 2.88
C ALA A 207 -13.54 25.18 4.39
N ALA A 208 -12.38 24.62 4.76
CA ALA A 208 -12.02 24.42 6.16
C ALA A 208 -10.53 24.72 6.35
N THR A 209 -10.20 25.53 7.35
CA THR A 209 -8.83 25.88 7.73
C THR A 209 -8.45 25.16 9.00
N ARG A 210 -7.38 24.36 8.97
CA ARG A 210 -6.81 23.73 10.15
C ARG A 210 -5.90 24.68 10.89
N VAL A 211 -6.26 25.03 12.11
CA VAL A 211 -5.55 26.02 12.92
C VAL A 211 -4.74 25.34 14.01
N GLY A 212 -3.42 25.60 14.01
CA GLY A 212 -2.48 25.04 14.98
C GLY A 212 -2.44 23.52 14.99
N ALA A 213 -2.68 22.88 13.85
CA ALA A 213 -2.72 21.43 13.64
C ALA A 213 -3.67 20.65 14.57
N ARG A 214 -4.70 21.31 15.14
CA ARG A 214 -5.57 20.69 16.15
C ARG A 214 -7.06 21.00 16.03
N ARG A 215 -7.47 22.19 15.57
CA ARG A 215 -8.87 22.59 15.44
C ARG A 215 -9.18 23.06 14.04
N TRP A 216 -10.47 23.20 13.71
CA TRP A 216 -10.92 23.62 12.40
C TRP A 216 -11.76 24.88 12.48
N ASN A 217 -11.49 25.80 11.57
CA ASN A 217 -12.38 26.88 11.21
C ASN A 217 -13.04 26.53 9.89
N LEU A 218 -14.37 26.55 9.85
CA LEU A 218 -15.15 26.22 8.65
C LEU A 218 -15.62 27.49 7.99
N HIS A 219 -15.58 27.56 6.68
CA HIS A 219 -16.08 28.66 5.89
C HIS A 219 -17.35 28.22 5.17
N LEU A 220 -18.46 28.90 5.40
CA LEU A 220 -19.74 28.63 4.80
C LEU A 220 -19.95 29.39 3.49
N ASP A 221 -20.93 28.97 2.70
CA ASP A 221 -21.31 29.57 1.41
C ASP A 221 -21.76 31.04 1.51
N ASN A 222 -22.30 31.45 2.66
CA ASN A 222 -22.72 32.82 2.98
C ASN A 222 -21.64 33.66 3.67
N ARG A 223 -20.37 33.28 3.61
CA ARG A 223 -19.22 33.92 4.23
C ARG A 223 -19.13 33.83 5.76
N VAL A 224 -20.06 33.17 6.42
CA VAL A 224 -19.97 32.92 7.87
C VAL A 224 -18.80 31.97 8.14
N GLU A 225 -17.98 32.33 9.11
CA GLU A 225 -16.95 31.48 9.64
C GLU A 225 -17.41 30.76 10.92
N VAL A 226 -17.15 29.48 11.06
CA VAL A 226 -17.49 28.67 12.24
C VAL A 226 -16.21 28.13 12.86
N TRP A 227 -15.96 28.50 14.11
CA TRP A 227 -14.79 28.02 14.84
C TRP A 227 -15.14 26.83 15.71
N LEU A 228 -14.70 25.66 15.30
CA LEU A 228 -14.93 24.43 16.04
C LEU A 228 -13.96 24.31 17.24
N PRO A 229 -14.42 23.74 18.37
CA PRO A 229 -13.54 23.41 19.48
C PRO A 229 -12.58 22.26 19.12
N GLU A 230 -11.48 22.18 19.85
CA GLU A 230 -10.54 21.03 19.75
C GLU A 230 -11.15 19.77 20.34
N LYS A 231 -11.88 19.91 21.45
CA LYS A 231 -12.58 18.81 22.14
C LYS A 231 -14.07 18.90 21.83
N ASP A 232 -14.71 17.75 21.66
CA ASP A 232 -16.14 17.63 21.38
C ASP A 232 -16.64 18.47 20.18
N ALA A 233 -15.88 18.47 19.10
CA ALA A 233 -16.28 19.15 17.86
C ALA A 233 -17.59 18.58 17.27
N VAL A 234 -17.91 17.30 17.50
CA VAL A 234 -19.15 16.65 17.05
C VAL A 234 -20.34 17.26 17.80
N GLY A 235 -20.28 17.33 19.14
CA GLY A 235 -21.35 17.94 19.94
C GLY A 235 -21.56 19.42 19.58
N ALA A 236 -20.47 20.17 19.38
CA ALA A 236 -20.54 21.54 18.94
C ALA A 236 -21.20 21.70 17.56
N TRP A 237 -20.93 20.79 16.64
CA TRP A 237 -21.52 20.77 15.31
C TRP A 237 -23.03 20.50 15.34
N HIS A 238 -23.47 19.56 16.18
CA HIS A 238 -24.90 19.30 16.41
C HIS A 238 -25.63 20.50 17.02
N VAL A 239 -25.04 21.17 18.03
CA VAL A 239 -25.62 22.38 18.64
C VAL A 239 -25.78 23.48 17.60
N LEU A 240 -24.78 23.69 16.75
CA LEU A 240 -24.88 24.65 15.65
C LEU A 240 -26.00 24.30 14.68
N ALA A 241 -26.09 23.04 14.28
CA ALA A 241 -27.11 22.58 13.35
C ALA A 241 -28.52 22.77 13.92
N GLN A 242 -28.73 22.50 15.21
CA GLN A 242 -29.98 22.74 15.89
C GLN A 242 -30.33 24.24 15.89
N LYS A 243 -29.39 25.11 16.31
CA LYS A 243 -29.62 26.57 16.32
C LYS A 243 -29.81 27.15 14.92
N ALA A 244 -29.16 26.59 13.92
CA ALA A 244 -29.36 27.02 12.54
C ALA A 244 -30.78 26.68 12.04
N ARG A 245 -31.36 25.56 12.50
CA ARG A 245 -32.76 25.17 12.17
C ARG A 245 -33.79 25.95 12.95
N ASP A 246 -33.60 26.05 14.28
CA ASP A 246 -34.64 26.57 15.19
C ASP A 246 -34.66 28.11 15.25
N GLU A 247 -33.49 28.73 15.14
CA GLU A 247 -33.32 30.17 15.35
C GLU A 247 -32.91 30.93 14.08
N ALA A 248 -32.75 30.24 12.95
CA ALA A 248 -32.21 30.78 11.70
C ALA A 248 -30.88 31.54 11.91
N LEU A 249 -30.04 31.04 12.84
CA LEU A 249 -28.84 31.70 13.31
C LEU A 249 -27.89 32.14 12.18
N LEU A 250 -27.75 31.27 11.18
CA LEU A 250 -26.85 31.50 10.05
C LEU A 250 -27.41 32.42 8.97
N GLU A 251 -28.68 32.84 9.09
CA GLU A 251 -29.33 33.79 8.18
C GLU A 251 -29.29 35.22 8.75
N ARG A 252 -28.81 35.40 9.97
CA ARG A 252 -28.61 36.70 10.60
C ARG A 252 -27.31 37.33 10.13
N ALA A 253 -27.13 38.62 10.43
CA ALA A 253 -25.90 39.38 10.16
C ALA A 253 -24.73 38.93 11.07
N VAL A 254 -24.30 37.70 10.92
CA VAL A 254 -23.24 37.07 11.71
C VAL A 254 -22.03 36.82 10.80
N ALA A 255 -20.86 37.29 11.20
CA ALA A 255 -19.59 37.02 10.52
C ALA A 255 -18.94 35.76 11.06
N VAL A 256 -18.92 35.55 12.39
CA VAL A 256 -18.27 34.41 13.03
C VAL A 256 -19.16 33.81 14.11
N VAL A 257 -19.26 32.48 14.09
CA VAL A 257 -19.86 31.66 15.15
C VAL A 257 -18.75 30.92 15.89
N ASP A 258 -18.43 31.37 17.10
CA ASP A 258 -17.38 30.76 17.92
C ASP A 258 -17.96 29.70 18.87
N LEU A 259 -17.69 28.42 18.58
CA LEU A 259 -18.14 27.27 19.35
C LEU A 259 -17.09 26.75 20.34
N ARG A 260 -15.92 27.40 20.42
CA ARG A 260 -14.78 26.92 21.23
C ARG A 260 -15.06 26.90 22.73
N LEU A 261 -16.06 27.64 23.19
CA LEU A 261 -16.44 27.71 24.59
C LEU A 261 -17.68 26.86 24.95
N LEU A 262 -18.19 26.06 24.02
CA LEU A 262 -19.28 25.14 24.34
C LEU A 262 -18.80 24.04 25.34
N PRO A 263 -19.72 23.57 26.21
CA PRO A 263 -21.14 23.89 26.29
C PRO A 263 -21.46 25.22 27.03
N ALA A 264 -20.50 25.90 27.63
CA ALA A 264 -20.75 27.03 28.50
C ALA A 264 -21.28 28.28 27.76
N ARG A 265 -20.74 28.57 26.58
CA ARG A 265 -21.09 29.77 25.81
C ARG A 265 -20.94 29.54 24.31
N LEU A 266 -21.91 30.06 23.54
CA LEU A 266 -21.80 30.32 22.13
C LEU A 266 -21.56 31.80 21.93
N ARG A 267 -20.54 32.18 21.15
CA ARG A 267 -20.20 33.57 20.89
C ARG A 267 -20.46 33.90 19.42
N LEU A 268 -21.15 35.00 19.18
CA LEU A 268 -21.40 35.50 17.83
C LEU A 268 -20.62 36.80 17.63
N HIS A 269 -19.90 36.90 16.52
CA HIS A 269 -19.31 38.12 16.04
C HIS A 269 -20.19 38.62 14.89
N LEU A 270 -20.79 39.79 15.07
CA LEU A 270 -21.67 40.37 14.06
C LEU A 270 -20.86 40.97 12.92
N ASP A 271 -21.42 40.96 11.74
CA ASP A 271 -20.84 41.63 10.57
C ASP A 271 -21.01 43.14 10.72
N ALA A 272 -19.90 43.86 10.88
CA ALA A 272 -19.92 45.32 11.05
C ALA A 272 -20.53 46.04 9.84
N ALA A 273 -20.29 45.56 8.63
CA ALA A 273 -20.85 46.13 7.41
C ALA A 273 -22.38 45.94 7.32
N ALA A 274 -22.89 44.78 7.81
CA ALA A 274 -24.34 44.53 7.85
C ALA A 274 -25.04 45.32 8.95
N LEU A 275 -24.37 45.63 10.05
CA LEU A 275 -24.86 46.50 11.12
C LEU A 275 -25.00 47.96 10.65
N GLU A 276 -24.01 48.46 9.89
CA GLU A 276 -24.06 49.82 9.32
C GLU A 276 -25.12 49.94 8.22
N ALA A 277 -25.43 48.87 7.49
CA ALA A 277 -26.47 48.83 6.47
C ALA A 277 -27.92 48.72 7.02
N GLY A 278 -28.11 48.63 8.34
CA GLY A 278 -29.43 48.60 8.98
C GLY A 278 -30.23 47.29 8.71
N HIS A 279 -29.59 46.25 8.33
CA HIS A 279 -30.19 44.91 8.17
C HIS A 279 -30.09 44.15 9.50
N ILE A 280 -30.96 44.45 10.44
CA ILE A 280 -31.14 43.73 11.71
C ILE A 280 -32.36 42.82 11.60
#